data_9fa2dce4116a9d17bd87f4ee9e199fca
#
_entry.id   9fa2dce4116a9d17bd87f4ee9e199fca
#
_cell.length_a   1.000
_cell.length_b   1.000
_cell.length_c   1.000
_cell.angle_alpha   90.00
_cell.angle_beta   90.00
_cell.angle_gamma   90.00
#
_symmetry.space_group_name_H-M   'P 1'
#
loop_
_entity.id
_entity.type
_entity.pdbx_description
1 polymer ?
#
loop_
_entity_poly.entity_id
_entity_poly.type
_entity_poly.pdbx_seq_one_letter_code
_entity_poly.pdbx_strand_id
1 'polypeptide(L)'
;MTPAQSLLRQATGLNLSKSVVDRAIKNRMAQTAISDPDFYLKQMTPAEMTALVELVVVPESWFYRDPQAFVAMAEFLRARLAASGERPLRILSIPCAGGEEPYTIAMVLLDAGIPPQNFMVDAFDISPTCVARAKSGIYGRNAFRAQDLAFRDLHFTSAGDGDYRVNDEIRKQVRFKQGNLLEFDLTARSGHYDVVFCRNLLIYFDKPTTKAAIAKLRALLADDGQLFAGYAEVPSFCQHGFTPLSYNQAFGLLKETAPPPKPAAKPAHALRATVKAPPNAARRIASPPSLPPALSSLSSLSSPAPLVRGRGADRSAVERPAAAARPAAARPADTAAPTPPPAIGANLLAEARRLADLGDIKAAEKNCRDHLAQHPESAEAYFILGLLNELTSKPKMAEDYWKRCIYLQPDHYEALCHLALLAEANNDASGAAALKARAARIYKRQQAS
;
A
#
# COMPACT_ATOMS: atom_id res chain seq x y z
N MET A 1 12.89 4.22 25.18
CA MET A 1 13.50 4.78 23.96
C MET A 1 14.84 5.38 24.34
N THR A 2 15.91 5.05 23.62
CA THR A 2 17.25 5.62 23.86
C THR A 2 17.33 7.06 23.31
N PRO A 3 18.30 7.90 23.79
CA PRO A 3 18.49 9.25 23.22
C PRO A 3 18.66 9.24 21.69
N ALA A 4 19.42 8.28 21.17
CA ALA A 4 19.62 8.10 19.73
C ALA A 4 18.34 7.72 18.97
N GLN A 5 17.50 6.83 19.53
CA GLN A 5 16.19 6.53 18.93
C GLN A 5 15.28 7.76 18.91
N SER A 6 15.28 8.55 19.98
CA SER A 6 14.49 9.79 20.06
C SER A 6 14.93 10.80 19.01
N LEU A 7 16.23 10.97 18.84
CA LEU A 7 16.84 11.89 17.89
C LEU A 7 16.47 11.52 16.44
N LEU A 8 16.66 10.24 16.06
CA LEU A 8 16.29 9.76 14.73
C LEU A 8 14.79 9.84 14.48
N ARG A 9 13.98 9.50 15.48
CA ARG A 9 12.52 9.62 15.35
C ARG A 9 12.08 11.06 15.17
N GLN A 10 12.68 12.00 15.87
CA GLN A 10 12.39 13.43 15.70
C GLN A 10 12.75 13.90 14.28
N ALA A 11 13.90 13.45 13.75
CA ALA A 11 14.38 13.85 12.43
C ALA A 11 13.60 13.19 11.28
N THR A 12 13.11 11.96 11.46
CA THR A 12 12.55 11.16 10.34
C THR A 12 11.09 10.75 10.53
N GLY A 13 10.60 10.70 11.76
CA GLY A 13 9.32 10.08 12.11
C GLY A 13 9.40 8.55 12.27
N LEU A 14 10.51 7.90 11.89
CA LEU A 14 10.63 6.44 11.87
C LEU A 14 10.67 5.85 13.29
N ASN A 15 9.89 4.80 13.50
CA ASN A 15 9.88 4.02 14.73
C ASN A 15 10.86 2.84 14.63
N LEU A 16 12.14 3.14 14.82
CA LEU A 16 13.23 2.19 14.62
C LEU A 16 13.50 1.35 15.87
N SER A 17 13.80 0.06 15.68
CA SER A 17 14.25 -0.81 16.78
C SER A 17 15.61 -0.37 17.30
N LYS A 18 15.85 -0.64 18.60
CA LYS A 18 17.13 -0.32 19.24
C LYS A 18 18.32 -0.91 18.47
N SER A 19 18.21 -2.15 18.02
CA SER A 19 19.29 -2.84 17.29
C SER A 19 19.66 -2.17 15.95
N VAL A 20 18.68 -1.64 15.22
CA VAL A 20 18.92 -0.89 13.99
C VAL A 20 19.65 0.41 14.27
N VAL A 21 19.19 1.15 15.29
CA VAL A 21 19.80 2.42 15.68
C VAL A 21 21.22 2.22 16.20
N ASP A 22 21.42 1.26 17.11
CA ASP A 22 22.76 0.98 17.67
C ASP A 22 23.75 0.59 16.57
N ARG A 23 23.33 -0.21 15.60
CA ARG A 23 24.17 -0.59 14.43
C ARG A 23 24.53 0.62 13.57
N ALA A 24 23.56 1.48 13.28
CA ALA A 24 23.80 2.69 12.50
C ALA A 24 24.77 3.65 13.19
N ILE A 25 24.55 3.89 14.49
CA ILE A 25 25.45 4.71 15.31
C ILE A 25 26.87 4.13 15.36
N LYS A 26 27.02 2.82 15.63
CA LYS A 26 28.30 2.16 15.63
C LYS A 26 29.05 2.31 14.31
N ASN A 27 28.32 2.20 13.20
CA ASN A 27 28.89 2.38 11.86
C ASN A 27 29.39 3.82 11.66
N ARG A 28 28.59 4.83 12.04
CA ARG A 28 28.99 6.25 11.93
C ARG A 28 30.15 6.60 12.85
N MET A 29 30.12 6.15 14.09
CA MET A 29 31.21 6.34 15.05
C MET A 29 32.54 5.80 14.51
N ALA A 30 32.53 4.62 13.88
CA ALA A 30 33.71 4.06 13.24
C ALA A 30 34.23 4.93 12.09
N GLN A 31 33.33 5.52 11.27
CA GLN A 31 33.68 6.39 10.15
C GLN A 31 34.18 7.79 10.60
N THR A 32 33.67 8.27 11.73
CA THR A 32 34.07 9.59 12.31
C THR A 32 35.21 9.50 13.33
N ALA A 33 35.72 8.29 13.60
CA ALA A 33 36.73 8.00 14.61
C ALA A 33 36.34 8.46 16.04
N ILE A 34 35.05 8.53 16.34
CA ILE A 34 34.53 8.85 17.68
C ILE A 34 34.21 7.54 18.41
N SER A 35 34.76 7.35 19.59
CA SER A 35 34.57 6.11 20.37
C SER A 35 33.50 6.22 21.47
N ASP A 36 33.17 7.45 21.92
CA ASP A 36 32.16 7.69 22.95
C ASP A 36 30.80 8.01 22.31
N PRO A 37 29.76 7.18 22.53
CA PRO A 37 28.43 7.40 21.99
C PRO A 37 27.75 8.68 22.45
N ASP A 38 27.94 9.09 23.72
CA ASP A 38 27.33 10.30 24.25
C ASP A 38 27.98 11.55 23.66
N PHE A 39 29.30 11.51 23.48
CA PHE A 39 30.02 12.57 22.77
C PHE A 39 29.59 12.65 21.30
N TYR A 40 29.45 11.50 20.61
CA TYR A 40 28.97 11.44 19.24
C TYR A 40 27.59 12.11 19.08
N LEU A 41 26.63 11.79 19.96
CA LEU A 41 25.29 12.37 19.92
C LEU A 41 25.29 13.88 20.19
N LYS A 42 26.20 14.38 21.07
CA LYS A 42 26.34 15.82 21.33
C LYS A 42 26.96 16.61 20.16
N GLN A 43 27.73 15.92 19.31
CA GLN A 43 28.38 16.53 18.12
C GLN A 43 27.52 16.41 16.85
N MET A 44 26.23 16.04 16.98
CA MET A 44 25.33 15.79 15.84
C MET A 44 25.12 17.07 15.02
N THR A 45 25.70 17.09 13.83
CA THR A 45 25.48 18.14 12.83
C THR A 45 24.35 17.74 11.87
N PRO A 46 23.74 18.67 11.11
CA PRO A 46 22.79 18.33 10.06
C PRO A 46 23.33 17.36 9.01
N ALA A 47 24.60 17.49 8.62
CA ALA A 47 25.25 16.57 7.68
C ALA A 47 25.41 15.17 8.29
N GLU A 48 25.80 15.08 9.57
CA GLU A 48 25.94 13.80 10.26
C GLU A 48 24.58 13.15 10.48
N MET A 49 23.53 13.93 10.80
CA MET A 49 22.16 13.42 10.86
C MET A 49 21.73 12.83 9.51
N THR A 50 21.99 13.50 8.41
CA THR A 50 21.71 12.99 7.06
C THR A 50 22.43 11.67 6.80
N ALA A 51 23.73 11.58 7.14
CA ALA A 51 24.50 10.35 6.97
C ALA A 51 23.99 9.20 7.85
N LEU A 52 23.47 9.52 9.04
CA LEU A 52 22.86 8.54 9.93
C LEU A 52 21.50 8.06 9.39
N VAL A 53 20.69 8.97 8.82
CA VAL A 53 19.41 8.65 8.19
C VAL A 53 19.61 7.70 7.02
N GLU A 54 20.63 7.88 6.17
CA GLU A 54 20.97 6.97 5.06
C GLU A 54 21.21 5.52 5.49
N LEU A 55 21.66 5.29 6.73
CA LEU A 55 21.91 3.95 7.27
C LEU A 55 20.66 3.25 7.82
N VAL A 56 19.55 3.97 7.98
CA VAL A 56 18.33 3.44 8.61
C VAL A 56 17.12 3.44 7.69
N VAL A 57 17.14 4.18 6.59
CA VAL A 57 16.10 4.10 5.55
C VAL A 57 16.29 2.84 4.69
N VAL A 58 15.17 2.32 4.20
CA VAL A 58 15.14 1.13 3.33
C VAL A 58 14.59 1.54 1.95
N PRO A 59 15.44 1.96 1.01
CA PRO A 59 15.02 2.49 -0.28
C PRO A 59 14.70 1.36 -1.28
N GLU A 60 13.75 0.49 -0.97
CA GLU A 60 13.38 -0.60 -1.86
C GLU A 60 12.20 -0.23 -2.74
N SER A 61 12.45 -0.15 -4.05
CA SER A 61 11.45 0.16 -5.07
C SER A 61 11.82 -0.50 -6.40
N TRP A 62 10.83 -0.70 -7.28
CA TRP A 62 11.00 -1.19 -8.64
C TRP A 62 9.93 -0.62 -9.56
N PHE A 63 10.19 -0.63 -10.88
CA PHE A 63 9.24 -0.16 -11.88
C PHE A 63 7.97 -1.01 -11.92
N TYR A 64 6.82 -0.36 -12.05
CA TYR A 64 5.48 -0.99 -12.10
C TYR A 64 5.14 -1.85 -10.88
N ARG A 65 5.62 -1.49 -9.69
CA ARG A 65 5.18 -2.11 -8.43
C ARG A 65 3.68 -1.88 -8.23
N ASP A 66 2.89 -2.98 -8.11
CA ASP A 66 1.41 -2.97 -8.02
C ASP A 66 0.76 -2.23 -9.22
N PRO A 67 0.78 -2.82 -10.43
CA PRO A 67 0.46 -2.13 -11.69
C PRO A 67 -0.99 -1.60 -11.74
N GLN A 68 -1.93 -2.20 -10.98
CA GLN A 68 -3.32 -1.77 -10.97
C GLN A 68 -3.51 -0.35 -10.41
N ALA A 69 -2.63 0.10 -9.52
CA ALA A 69 -2.63 1.48 -9.02
C ALA A 69 -2.43 2.50 -10.16
N PHE A 70 -1.52 2.20 -11.08
CA PHE A 70 -1.22 3.08 -12.21
C PHE A 70 -2.33 3.06 -13.27
N VAL A 71 -2.99 1.91 -13.49
CA VAL A 71 -4.16 1.82 -14.37
C VAL A 71 -5.31 2.69 -13.85
N ALA A 72 -5.67 2.51 -12.58
CA ALA A 72 -6.72 3.31 -11.94
C ALA A 72 -6.41 4.82 -11.96
N MET A 73 -5.16 5.20 -11.68
CA MET A 73 -4.69 6.58 -11.77
C MET A 73 -4.86 7.15 -13.17
N ALA A 74 -4.43 6.42 -14.21
CA ALA A 74 -4.50 6.89 -15.60
C ALA A 74 -5.94 7.11 -16.06
N GLU A 75 -6.84 6.20 -15.73
CA GLU A 75 -8.27 6.34 -16.03
C GLU A 75 -8.87 7.58 -15.34
N PHE A 76 -8.60 7.75 -14.07
CA PHE A 76 -9.03 8.91 -13.31
C PHE A 76 -8.53 10.23 -13.90
N LEU A 77 -7.21 10.31 -14.19
CA LEU A 77 -6.59 11.56 -14.68
C LEU A 77 -7.02 11.88 -16.12
N ARG A 78 -7.26 10.86 -16.97
CA ARG A 78 -7.85 11.09 -18.32
C ARG A 78 -9.25 11.67 -18.23
N ALA A 79 -10.11 11.10 -17.37
CA ALA A 79 -11.46 11.61 -17.15
C ALA A 79 -11.43 13.04 -16.59
N ARG A 80 -10.53 13.32 -15.64
CA ARG A 80 -10.36 14.63 -15.06
C ARG A 80 -9.88 15.67 -16.07
N LEU A 81 -8.91 15.33 -16.91
CA LEU A 81 -8.41 16.23 -17.96
C LEU A 81 -9.50 16.54 -18.98
N ALA A 82 -10.31 15.56 -19.36
CA ALA A 82 -11.43 15.76 -20.28
C ALA A 82 -12.52 16.68 -19.69
N ALA A 83 -12.71 16.66 -18.36
CA ALA A 83 -13.73 17.45 -17.69
C ALA A 83 -13.28 18.88 -17.39
N SER A 84 -11.98 19.13 -17.09
CA SER A 84 -11.49 20.41 -16.55
C SER A 84 -10.49 21.17 -17.44
N GLY A 85 -10.03 20.59 -18.52
CA GLY A 85 -9.29 21.11 -19.69
C GLY A 85 -8.12 22.12 -19.55
N GLU A 86 -8.05 22.92 -18.51
CA GLU A 86 -7.21 24.13 -18.53
C GLU A 86 -5.97 24.12 -17.61
N ARG A 87 -5.91 23.27 -16.58
CA ARG A 87 -4.73 23.24 -15.72
C ARG A 87 -3.97 21.91 -15.82
N PRO A 88 -2.62 21.96 -15.78
CA PRO A 88 -1.85 20.73 -15.71
C PRO A 88 -2.20 19.90 -14.46
N LEU A 89 -2.35 18.60 -14.66
CA LEU A 89 -2.53 17.62 -13.59
C LEU A 89 -1.28 17.59 -12.70
N ARG A 90 -1.47 17.54 -11.41
CA ARG A 90 -0.41 17.53 -10.43
C ARG A 90 -0.43 16.23 -9.63
N ILE A 91 0.67 15.52 -9.68
CA ILE A 91 0.84 14.24 -9.02
C ILE A 91 1.98 14.35 -8.00
N LEU A 92 1.79 13.77 -6.82
CA LEU A 92 2.81 13.66 -5.78
C LEU A 92 3.20 12.19 -5.59
N SER A 93 4.49 11.90 -5.55
CA SER A 93 5.04 10.61 -5.12
C SER A 93 5.94 10.83 -3.90
N ILE A 94 5.59 10.25 -2.74
CA ILE A 94 6.32 10.40 -1.47
C ILE A 94 6.12 9.19 -0.54
N PRO A 95 7.17 8.48 -0.14
CA PRO A 95 8.56 8.59 -0.57
C PRO A 95 8.76 8.08 -1.99
N CYS A 96 9.67 8.67 -2.74
CA CYS A 96 9.91 8.26 -4.12
C CYS A 96 11.09 7.28 -4.29
N ALA A 97 11.80 6.96 -3.23
CA ALA A 97 13.00 6.12 -3.25
C ALA A 97 13.95 6.51 -4.40
N GLY A 98 14.42 5.55 -5.18
CA GLY A 98 15.30 5.79 -6.32
C GLY A 98 14.61 6.36 -7.57
N GLY A 99 13.32 6.71 -7.51
CA GLY A 99 12.59 7.33 -8.63
C GLY A 99 11.80 6.35 -9.50
N GLU A 100 11.79 5.08 -9.17
CA GLU A 100 11.11 4.06 -9.96
C GLU A 100 9.59 4.31 -10.05
N GLU A 101 8.94 4.70 -8.93
CA GLU A 101 7.51 4.99 -8.88
C GLU A 101 7.15 6.26 -9.67
N PRO A 102 7.75 7.44 -9.44
CA PRO A 102 7.37 8.64 -10.19
C PRO A 102 7.68 8.55 -11.69
N TYR A 103 8.73 7.82 -12.09
CA TYR A 103 8.94 7.57 -13.51
C TYR A 103 7.90 6.60 -14.09
N THR A 104 7.47 5.58 -13.34
CA THR A 104 6.35 4.72 -13.75
C THR A 104 5.07 5.53 -13.97
N ILE A 105 4.76 6.46 -13.05
CA ILE A 105 3.63 7.39 -13.21
C ILE A 105 3.74 8.16 -14.53
N ALA A 106 4.91 8.74 -14.81
CA ALA A 106 5.11 9.52 -16.03
C ALA A 106 4.98 8.66 -17.31
N MET A 107 5.57 7.47 -17.33
CA MET A 107 5.45 6.51 -18.45
C MET A 107 3.98 6.18 -18.72
N VAL A 108 3.25 5.75 -17.68
CA VAL A 108 1.84 5.35 -17.81
C VAL A 108 0.96 6.50 -18.30
N LEU A 109 1.21 7.73 -17.88
CA LEU A 109 0.43 8.89 -18.33
C LEU A 109 0.71 9.24 -19.80
N LEU A 110 1.96 9.15 -20.24
CA LEU A 110 2.33 9.32 -21.63
C LEU A 110 1.72 8.20 -22.52
N ASP A 111 1.82 6.96 -22.10
CA ASP A 111 1.22 5.80 -22.78
C ASP A 111 -0.31 5.88 -22.84
N ALA A 112 -0.94 6.48 -21.83
CA ALA A 112 -2.38 6.76 -21.81
C ALA A 112 -2.77 7.94 -22.73
N GLY A 113 -1.82 8.56 -23.45
CA GLY A 113 -2.06 9.65 -24.38
C GLY A 113 -2.29 11.01 -23.70
N ILE A 114 -1.88 11.19 -22.44
CA ILE A 114 -1.91 12.49 -21.77
C ILE A 114 -0.68 13.30 -22.24
N PRO A 115 -0.89 14.47 -22.88
CA PRO A 115 0.23 15.27 -23.40
C PRO A 115 1.19 15.71 -22.29
N PRO A 116 2.51 15.78 -22.54
CA PRO A 116 3.51 16.09 -21.52
C PRO A 116 3.33 17.47 -20.87
N GLN A 117 2.75 18.44 -21.57
CA GLN A 117 2.44 19.76 -21.00
C GLN A 117 1.27 19.75 -20.01
N ASN A 118 0.48 18.69 -20.01
CA ASN A 118 -0.76 18.59 -19.21
C ASN A 118 -0.55 17.89 -17.87
N PHE A 119 0.66 17.47 -17.50
CA PHE A 119 0.91 16.92 -16.19
C PHE A 119 2.33 17.15 -15.69
N MET A 120 2.50 17.06 -14.37
CA MET A 120 3.79 17.11 -13.69
C MET A 120 3.76 16.24 -12.44
N VAL A 121 4.82 15.47 -12.22
CA VAL A 121 5.02 14.64 -11.03
C VAL A 121 6.05 15.32 -10.13
N ASP A 122 5.63 15.74 -8.94
CA ASP A 122 6.54 16.14 -7.86
C ASP A 122 6.90 14.90 -7.04
N ALA A 123 8.20 14.64 -6.86
CA ALA A 123 8.70 13.44 -6.19
C ALA A 123 9.65 13.80 -5.04
N PHE A 124 9.41 13.24 -3.86
CA PHE A 124 10.18 13.55 -2.65
C PHE A 124 10.67 12.31 -1.95
N ASP A 125 11.90 12.39 -1.44
CA ASP A 125 12.45 11.40 -0.52
C ASP A 125 13.29 12.09 0.56
N ILE A 126 13.38 11.50 1.75
CA ILE A 126 14.21 12.01 2.83
C ILE A 126 15.70 11.77 2.56
N SER A 127 16.04 10.73 1.78
CA SER A 127 17.40 10.34 1.44
C SER A 127 17.92 11.16 0.25
N PRO A 128 18.96 11.99 0.43
CA PRO A 128 19.63 12.66 -0.70
C PRO A 128 20.28 11.69 -1.69
N THR A 129 20.74 10.51 -1.24
CA THR A 129 21.28 9.46 -2.10
C THR A 129 20.22 8.91 -3.04
N CYS A 130 19.03 8.63 -2.52
CA CYS A 130 17.87 8.22 -3.33
C CYS A 130 17.50 9.29 -4.37
N VAL A 131 17.41 10.53 -3.96
CA VAL A 131 17.11 11.66 -4.86
C VAL A 131 18.19 11.84 -5.94
N ALA A 132 19.47 11.66 -5.59
CA ALA A 132 20.57 11.71 -6.57
C ALA A 132 20.46 10.57 -7.59
N ARG A 133 20.20 9.35 -7.14
CA ARG A 133 19.93 8.18 -8.01
C ARG A 133 18.73 8.44 -8.93
N ALA A 134 17.62 8.91 -8.37
CA ALA A 134 16.43 9.24 -9.13
C ALA A 134 16.71 10.28 -10.23
N LYS A 135 17.46 11.34 -9.92
CA LYS A 135 17.88 12.36 -10.89
C LYS A 135 18.80 11.82 -11.97
N SER A 136 19.66 10.84 -11.67
CA SER A 136 20.50 10.21 -12.70
C SER A 136 19.65 9.48 -13.74
N GLY A 137 18.55 8.87 -13.30
CA GLY A 137 17.63 8.08 -14.13
C GLY A 137 18.26 6.79 -14.66
N ILE A 138 19.33 6.29 -14.01
CA ILE A 138 20.06 5.08 -14.41
C ILE A 138 19.74 3.95 -13.44
N TYR A 139 19.36 2.80 -13.98
CA TYR A 139 18.86 1.67 -13.19
C TYR A 139 19.42 0.35 -13.69
N GLY A 140 19.89 -0.46 -12.74
CA GLY A 140 20.33 -1.84 -12.98
C GLY A 140 19.16 -2.83 -12.91
N ARG A 141 19.51 -4.10 -13.13
CA ARG A 141 18.55 -5.23 -13.21
C ARG A 141 17.55 -5.29 -12.05
N ASN A 142 17.94 -4.93 -10.84
CA ASN A 142 17.09 -5.03 -9.64
C ASN A 142 15.87 -4.09 -9.65
N ALA A 143 15.87 -3.06 -10.49
CA ALA A 143 14.73 -2.16 -10.65
C ALA A 143 13.65 -2.73 -11.60
N PHE A 144 13.93 -3.81 -12.33
CA PHE A 144 13.06 -4.42 -13.33
C PHE A 144 12.61 -5.80 -12.84
N ARG A 145 11.55 -5.84 -12.02
CA ARG A 145 11.01 -7.08 -11.40
C ARG A 145 9.69 -7.55 -12.02
N ALA A 146 9.11 -6.79 -12.95
CA ALA A 146 7.89 -7.18 -13.66
C ALA A 146 8.15 -8.41 -14.55
N GLN A 147 7.11 -9.23 -14.76
CA GLN A 147 7.19 -10.38 -15.66
C GLN A 147 7.33 -9.94 -17.13
N ASP A 148 6.62 -8.87 -17.50
CA ASP A 148 6.72 -8.24 -18.81
C ASP A 148 7.61 -7.00 -18.70
N LEU A 149 8.66 -6.95 -19.50
CA LEU A 149 9.63 -5.87 -19.57
C LEU A 149 9.53 -5.05 -20.87
N ALA A 150 8.45 -5.18 -21.63
CA ALA A 150 8.24 -4.42 -22.86
C ALA A 150 8.33 -2.90 -22.63
N PHE A 151 7.86 -2.42 -21.48
CA PHE A 151 8.00 -1.00 -21.10
C PHE A 151 9.45 -0.54 -21.04
N ARG A 152 10.41 -1.43 -20.70
CA ARG A 152 11.83 -1.09 -20.63
C ARG A 152 12.36 -0.75 -22.02
N ASP A 153 12.02 -1.54 -23.03
CA ASP A 153 12.50 -1.34 -24.39
C ASP A 153 11.88 -0.09 -25.03
N LEU A 154 10.69 0.32 -24.54
CA LEU A 154 10.00 1.53 -24.99
C LEU A 154 10.54 2.82 -24.32
N HIS A 155 10.76 2.78 -23.02
CA HIS A 155 10.98 3.97 -22.19
C HIS A 155 12.41 4.16 -21.72
N PHE A 156 13.33 3.25 -22.08
CA PHE A 156 14.73 3.31 -21.66
C PHE A 156 15.68 3.14 -22.83
N THR A 157 16.88 3.68 -22.65
CA THR A 157 18.03 3.43 -23.51
C THR A 157 19.11 2.69 -22.71
N SER A 158 19.87 1.80 -23.37
CA SER A 158 21.01 1.12 -22.71
C SER A 158 22.06 2.15 -22.27
N ALA A 159 22.52 2.04 -21.02
CA ALA A 159 23.56 2.89 -20.44
C ALA A 159 24.92 2.17 -20.29
N GLY A 160 25.05 0.95 -20.82
CA GLY A 160 26.22 0.08 -20.64
C GLY A 160 26.12 -0.80 -19.40
N ASP A 161 26.95 -1.83 -19.31
CA ASP A 161 27.11 -2.75 -18.17
C ASP A 161 25.80 -3.40 -17.64
N GLY A 162 24.78 -3.47 -18.51
CA GLY A 162 23.46 -4.00 -18.15
C GLY A 162 22.56 -3.00 -17.44
N ASP A 163 22.96 -1.71 -17.41
CA ASP A 163 22.17 -0.62 -16.90
C ASP A 163 21.31 0.03 -18.01
N TYR A 164 20.22 0.68 -17.60
CA TYR A 164 19.25 1.32 -18.46
C TYR A 164 18.97 2.74 -17.96
N ARG A 165 18.94 3.69 -18.87
CA ARG A 165 18.62 5.11 -18.58
C ARG A 165 17.20 5.42 -19.06
N VAL A 166 16.41 6.02 -18.20
CA VAL A 166 15.07 6.54 -18.54
C VAL A 166 15.20 7.62 -19.62
N ASN A 167 14.36 7.54 -20.65
CA ASN A 167 14.34 8.50 -21.76
C ASN A 167 14.07 9.93 -21.27
N ASP A 168 14.68 10.91 -21.92
CA ASP A 168 14.64 12.32 -21.48
C ASP A 168 13.23 12.92 -21.52
N GLU A 169 12.34 12.43 -22.37
CA GLU A 169 10.93 12.82 -22.39
C GLU A 169 10.24 12.54 -21.07
N ILE A 170 10.42 11.34 -20.51
CA ILE A 170 9.86 10.93 -19.24
C ILE A 170 10.52 11.68 -18.09
N ARG A 171 11.86 11.84 -18.14
CA ARG A 171 12.63 12.53 -17.09
C ARG A 171 12.19 13.98 -16.91
N LYS A 172 11.78 14.66 -17.97
CA LYS A 172 11.26 16.04 -17.93
C LYS A 172 9.93 16.16 -17.19
N GLN A 173 9.18 15.08 -17.04
CA GLN A 173 7.88 15.07 -16.37
C GLN A 173 7.99 14.90 -14.84
N VAL A 174 9.21 14.71 -14.30
CA VAL A 174 9.39 14.43 -12.86
C VAL A 174 10.35 15.43 -12.24
N ARG A 175 9.93 16.02 -11.11
CA ARG A 175 10.73 16.96 -10.32
C ARG A 175 11.12 16.34 -9.00
N PHE A 176 12.38 15.95 -8.85
CA PHE A 176 12.91 15.35 -7.64
C PHE A 176 13.44 16.38 -6.65
N LYS A 177 13.01 16.28 -5.39
CA LYS A 177 13.50 17.11 -4.27
C LYS A 177 13.70 16.24 -3.03
N GLN A 178 14.72 16.58 -2.24
CA GLN A 178 14.84 16.05 -0.89
C GLN A 178 13.78 16.70 0.00
N GLY A 179 13.11 15.89 0.84
CA GLY A 179 12.11 16.41 1.76
C GLY A 179 11.50 15.33 2.66
N ASN A 180 11.10 15.75 3.86
CA ASN A 180 10.39 14.92 4.81
C ASN A 180 8.90 15.30 4.79
N LEU A 181 8.01 14.33 4.60
CA LEU A 181 6.55 14.53 4.62
C LEU A 181 6.09 15.28 5.87
N LEU A 182 6.68 14.97 7.02
CA LEU A 182 6.30 15.56 8.31
C LEU A 182 6.66 17.06 8.42
N GLU A 183 7.54 17.55 7.57
CA GLU A 183 8.01 18.94 7.55
C GLU A 183 7.38 19.78 6.43
N PHE A 184 6.53 19.19 5.58
CA PHE A 184 5.92 19.92 4.47
C PHE A 184 5.11 21.11 4.95
N ASP A 185 5.42 22.27 4.35
CA ASP A 185 4.58 23.46 4.48
C ASP A 185 3.31 23.29 3.65
N LEU A 186 2.17 23.33 4.33
CA LEU A 186 0.85 23.15 3.75
C LEU A 186 0.22 24.47 3.26
N THR A 187 0.78 25.63 3.66
CA THR A 187 0.18 26.94 3.37
C THR A 187 0.03 27.21 1.88
N ALA A 188 1.03 26.84 1.09
CA ALA A 188 1.04 27.04 -0.37
C ALA A 188 0.55 25.83 -1.18
N ARG A 189 0.21 24.69 -0.54
CA ARG A 189 -0.03 23.42 -1.22
C ARG A 189 -1.28 22.69 -0.80
N SER A 190 -2.15 23.30 -0.02
CA SER A 190 -3.43 22.69 0.34
C SER A 190 -4.28 22.44 -0.91
N GLY A 191 -4.77 21.20 -1.08
CA GLY A 191 -5.54 20.79 -2.24
C GLY A 191 -4.79 20.86 -3.58
N HIS A 192 -3.45 20.86 -3.54
CA HIS A 192 -2.62 21.12 -4.72
C HIS A 192 -2.52 19.92 -5.68
N TYR A 193 -2.59 18.69 -5.16
CA TYR A 193 -2.37 17.49 -5.96
C TYR A 193 -3.68 16.80 -6.31
N ASP A 194 -3.83 16.42 -7.57
CA ASP A 194 -4.95 15.62 -8.09
C ASP A 194 -4.81 14.16 -7.65
N VAL A 195 -3.56 13.69 -7.60
CA VAL A 195 -3.22 12.33 -7.17
C VAL A 195 -2.01 12.38 -6.23
N VAL A 196 -2.07 11.58 -5.19
CA VAL A 196 -0.97 11.36 -4.24
C VAL A 196 -0.65 9.87 -4.17
N PHE A 197 0.59 9.49 -4.43
CA PHE A 197 1.15 8.20 -4.10
C PHE A 197 1.91 8.31 -2.78
N CYS A 198 1.47 7.57 -1.77
CA CYS A 198 2.20 7.42 -0.50
C CYS A 198 2.17 5.94 -0.13
N ARG A 199 3.22 5.22 -0.50
CA ARG A 199 3.27 3.77 -0.42
C ARG A 199 4.50 3.31 0.36
N ASN A 200 4.28 2.33 1.25
CA ASN A 200 5.33 1.69 2.04
C ASN A 200 6.14 2.66 2.92
N LEU A 201 5.48 3.70 3.46
CA LEU A 201 6.05 4.67 4.40
C LEU A 201 5.47 4.51 5.81
N LEU A 202 4.12 4.43 5.91
CA LEU A 202 3.43 4.45 7.20
C LEU A 202 3.72 3.20 8.04
N ILE A 203 4.13 2.10 7.41
CA ILE A 203 4.54 0.86 8.07
C ILE A 203 5.74 1.06 9.00
N TYR A 204 6.52 2.12 8.82
CA TYR A 204 7.67 2.48 9.66
C TYR A 204 7.32 3.49 10.75
N PHE A 205 6.09 3.99 10.79
CA PHE A 205 5.66 5.01 11.75
C PHE A 205 4.92 4.38 12.93
N ASP A 206 4.95 5.06 14.05
CA ASP A 206 4.02 4.76 15.13
C ASP A 206 2.65 5.45 14.91
N LYS A 207 1.66 5.08 15.72
CA LYS A 207 0.28 5.60 15.57
C LYS A 207 0.18 7.13 15.56
N PRO A 208 0.83 7.89 16.48
CA PRO A 208 0.79 9.35 16.44
C PRO A 208 1.40 9.94 15.18
N THR A 209 2.55 9.43 14.74
CA THR A 209 3.24 9.88 13.53
C THR A 209 2.44 9.52 12.27
N THR A 210 1.86 8.31 12.20
CA THR A 210 0.94 7.89 11.14
C THR A 210 -0.23 8.85 11.01
N LYS A 211 -0.89 9.21 12.13
CA LYS A 211 -1.99 10.19 12.14
C LYS A 211 -1.55 11.54 11.59
N ALA A 212 -0.40 12.05 12.02
CA ALA A 212 0.14 13.32 11.55
C ALA A 212 0.48 13.30 10.05
N ALA A 213 1.09 12.21 9.57
CA ALA A 213 1.41 12.01 8.16
C ALA A 213 0.14 11.98 7.30
N ILE A 214 -0.86 11.19 7.70
CA ILE A 214 -2.14 11.10 6.96
C ILE A 214 -2.85 12.45 6.93
N ALA A 215 -2.84 13.20 8.03
CA ALA A 215 -3.42 14.54 8.05
C ALA A 215 -2.75 15.49 7.03
N LYS A 216 -1.42 15.41 6.89
CA LYS A 216 -0.68 16.18 5.88
C LYS A 216 -1.01 15.73 4.46
N LEU A 217 -1.03 14.42 4.19
CA LEU A 217 -1.40 13.88 2.88
C LEU A 217 -2.83 14.29 2.50
N ARG A 218 -3.76 14.24 3.46
CA ARG A 218 -5.15 14.69 3.27
C ARG A 218 -5.21 16.17 2.89
N ALA A 219 -4.42 17.01 3.53
CA ALA A 219 -4.37 18.44 3.23
C ALA A 219 -3.74 18.74 1.86
N LEU A 220 -2.74 17.98 1.43
CA LEU A 220 -2.07 18.11 0.12
C LEU A 220 -2.96 17.69 -1.05
N LEU A 221 -3.80 16.68 -0.85
CA LEU A 221 -4.70 16.12 -1.86
C LEU A 221 -5.88 17.06 -2.13
N ALA A 222 -6.28 17.20 -3.39
CA ALA A 222 -7.52 17.89 -3.78
C ALA A 222 -8.73 17.18 -3.17
N ASP A 223 -9.86 17.87 -2.99
CA ASP A 223 -11.03 17.30 -2.31
C ASP A 223 -11.64 16.12 -3.08
N ASP A 224 -11.58 16.16 -4.40
CA ASP A 224 -12.00 15.11 -5.32
C ASP A 224 -10.80 14.31 -5.88
N GLY A 225 -9.61 14.42 -5.26
CA GLY A 225 -8.40 13.73 -5.65
C GLY A 225 -8.34 12.29 -5.16
N GLN A 226 -7.42 11.50 -5.73
CA GLN A 226 -7.19 10.11 -5.36
C GLN A 226 -5.83 9.92 -4.67
N LEU A 227 -5.80 9.10 -3.61
CA LEU A 227 -4.59 8.69 -2.94
C LEU A 227 -4.35 7.19 -3.19
N PHE A 228 -3.12 6.83 -3.54
CA PHE A 228 -2.70 5.44 -3.68
C PHE A 228 -1.73 5.08 -2.56
N ALA A 229 -2.07 4.05 -1.79
CA ALA A 229 -1.31 3.58 -0.63
C ALA A 229 -0.61 2.24 -0.91
N GLY A 230 0.28 1.81 -0.04
CA GLY A 230 0.66 0.41 0.03
C GLY A 230 -0.49 -0.42 0.62
N TYR A 231 -0.63 -1.67 0.18
CA TYR A 231 -1.76 -2.51 0.59
C TYR A 231 -1.91 -2.62 2.13
N ALA A 232 -0.79 -2.74 2.86
CA ALA A 232 -0.78 -2.83 4.31
C ALA A 232 -1.16 -1.53 5.02
N GLU A 233 -1.18 -0.41 4.30
CA GLU A 233 -1.44 0.92 4.83
C GLU A 233 -2.89 1.39 4.66
N VAL A 234 -3.64 0.74 3.75
CA VAL A 234 -5.05 1.05 3.47
C VAL A 234 -5.90 1.16 4.75
N PRO A 235 -5.81 0.21 5.72
CA PRO A 235 -6.58 0.33 6.96
C PRO A 235 -6.26 1.59 7.77
N SER A 236 -5.00 2.01 7.79
CA SER A 236 -4.58 3.24 8.48
C SER A 236 -5.19 4.49 7.85
N PHE A 237 -5.25 4.56 6.53
CA PHE A 237 -5.91 5.65 5.82
C PHE A 237 -7.43 5.66 6.08
N CYS A 238 -8.08 4.49 6.05
CA CYS A 238 -9.51 4.36 6.34
C CYS A 238 -9.87 4.82 7.76
N GLN A 239 -8.98 4.58 8.73
CA GLN A 239 -9.13 5.08 10.10
C GLN A 239 -9.05 6.61 10.20
N HIS A 240 -8.56 7.29 9.19
CA HIS A 240 -8.31 8.72 9.21
C HIS A 240 -9.05 9.49 8.10
N GLY A 241 -10.25 8.99 7.73
CA GLY A 241 -11.19 9.70 6.85
C GLY A 241 -10.90 9.52 5.37
N PHE A 242 -10.50 8.33 4.97
CA PHE A 242 -10.45 7.90 3.57
C PHE A 242 -11.34 6.68 3.34
N THR A 243 -11.89 6.58 2.14
CA THR A 243 -12.69 5.43 1.69
C THR A 243 -12.00 4.76 0.52
N PRO A 244 -11.85 3.42 0.52
CA PRO A 244 -11.24 2.71 -0.60
C PRO A 244 -12.05 2.86 -1.89
N LEU A 245 -11.32 2.94 -3.01
CA LEU A 245 -11.90 2.83 -4.35
C LEU A 245 -12.29 1.38 -4.64
N SER A 246 -13.36 1.18 -5.38
CA SER A 246 -13.81 -0.14 -5.86
C SER A 246 -12.94 -0.62 -7.03
N TYR A 247 -11.61 -0.52 -6.91
CA TYR A 247 -10.65 -0.95 -7.90
C TYR A 247 -9.81 -2.08 -7.32
N ASN A 248 -9.92 -3.27 -7.91
CA ASN A 248 -9.21 -4.44 -7.38
C ASN A 248 -7.68 -4.23 -7.43
N GLN A 249 -7.00 -4.46 -6.31
CA GLN A 249 -5.54 -4.39 -6.17
C GLN A 249 -4.89 -3.02 -6.49
N ALA A 250 -5.68 -1.95 -6.64
CA ALA A 250 -5.13 -0.61 -6.87
C ALA A 250 -4.75 0.11 -5.56
N PHE A 251 -5.35 -0.30 -4.44
CA PHE A 251 -5.16 0.33 -3.12
C PHE A 251 -5.41 1.84 -3.13
N GLY A 252 -6.30 2.26 -4.03
CA GLY A 252 -6.70 3.64 -4.20
C GLY A 252 -7.73 4.07 -3.17
N LEU A 253 -7.72 5.33 -2.80
CA LEU A 253 -8.48 5.91 -1.69
C LEU A 253 -9.02 7.29 -2.09
N LEU A 254 -10.23 7.61 -1.63
CA LEU A 254 -10.84 8.94 -1.73
C LEU A 254 -10.95 9.56 -0.34
N LYS A 255 -10.94 10.88 -0.26
CA LYS A 255 -11.33 11.58 0.97
C LYS A 255 -12.79 11.26 1.29
N GLU A 256 -13.09 10.93 2.54
CA GLU A 256 -14.47 10.97 3.00
C GLU A 256 -14.98 12.40 2.91
N THR A 257 -16.00 12.63 2.09
CA THR A 257 -16.75 13.88 2.11
C THR A 257 -17.62 13.89 3.36
N ALA A 258 -17.55 14.98 4.13
CA ALA A 258 -18.49 15.16 5.22
C ALA A 258 -19.93 15.02 4.66
N PRO A 259 -20.82 14.25 5.31
CA PRO A 259 -22.21 14.20 4.87
C PRO A 259 -22.72 15.64 4.81
N PRO A 260 -23.52 15.99 3.77
CA PRO A 260 -24.08 17.33 3.66
C PRO A 260 -24.76 17.69 5.01
N PRO A 261 -24.57 18.90 5.53
CA PRO A 261 -25.19 19.29 6.79
C PRO A 261 -26.69 18.98 6.69
N LYS A 262 -27.19 18.17 7.63
CA LYS A 262 -28.63 17.92 7.72
C LYS A 262 -29.31 19.29 7.66
N PRO A 263 -30.29 19.50 6.73
CA PRO A 263 -30.99 20.75 6.66
C PRO A 263 -31.49 21.06 8.08
N ALA A 264 -31.11 22.22 8.58
CA ALA A 264 -31.52 22.65 9.92
C ALA A 264 -33.03 22.47 10.01
N ALA A 265 -33.48 21.69 10.98
CA ALA A 265 -34.90 21.50 11.22
C ALA A 265 -35.50 22.91 11.38
N LYS A 266 -36.37 23.28 10.45
CA LYS A 266 -37.11 24.54 10.56
C LYS A 266 -37.77 24.56 11.93
N PRO A 267 -37.65 25.62 12.71
CA PRO A 267 -38.30 25.69 14.00
C PRO A 267 -39.79 25.43 13.78
N ALA A 268 -40.32 24.44 14.49
CA ALA A 268 -41.73 24.12 14.48
C ALA A 268 -42.46 25.36 14.99
N HIS A 269 -43.12 26.07 14.09
CA HIS A 269 -44.09 27.10 14.49
C HIS A 269 -45.16 26.43 15.34
N ALA A 270 -45.20 26.80 16.61
CA ALA A 270 -46.25 26.46 17.51
C ALA A 270 -47.60 27.02 16.97
N LEU A 271 -48.37 26.15 16.33
CA LEU A 271 -49.78 26.44 16.05
C LEU A 271 -50.58 26.00 17.25
N ARG A 272 -51.12 27.02 17.88
CA ARG A 272 -52.08 27.05 18.98
C ARG A 272 -53.37 26.30 18.60
N ALA A 273 -53.87 25.63 19.60
CA ALA A 273 -55.01 24.72 19.61
C ALA A 273 -56.37 25.28 19.13
N THR A 274 -57.18 24.29 18.89
CA THR A 274 -58.64 24.19 18.93
C THR A 274 -59.41 24.54 17.68
N VAL A 275 -60.13 23.53 17.13
CA VAL A 275 -61.58 23.45 17.05
C VAL A 275 -62.01 22.00 16.70
N LYS A 276 -63.13 21.61 17.32
CA LYS A 276 -63.86 20.35 17.36
C LYS A 276 -64.24 19.73 16.02
N ALA A 277 -64.25 18.38 16.02
CA ALA A 277 -64.95 17.54 15.04
C ALA A 277 -66.49 17.69 15.05
N PRO A 278 -67.16 17.35 13.97
CA PRO A 278 -68.02 16.18 13.95
C PRO A 278 -68.00 15.39 12.61
N PRO A 279 -68.87 14.37 12.40
CA PRO A 279 -68.42 13.03 12.06
C PRO A 279 -68.87 12.54 10.66
N ASN A 280 -68.29 11.37 10.29
CA ASN A 280 -68.83 10.37 9.36
C ASN A 280 -69.08 10.73 7.89
N ALA A 281 -68.32 10.10 7.02
CA ALA A 281 -68.86 9.34 5.88
C ALA A 281 -67.84 8.34 5.32
N ALA A 282 -68.27 7.12 5.39
CA ALA A 282 -67.59 5.99 4.72
C ALA A 282 -67.62 6.16 3.20
N ARG A 283 -66.50 5.86 2.53
CA ARG A 283 -66.56 5.29 1.16
C ARG A 283 -65.25 4.64 0.72
N ARG A 284 -65.32 3.33 0.61
CA ARG A 284 -64.92 2.42 -0.47
C ARG A 284 -63.48 2.44 -0.96
N ILE A 285 -62.94 1.28 -0.74
CA ILE A 285 -61.80 0.58 -1.32
C ILE A 285 -61.89 0.61 -2.85
N ALA A 286 -60.77 0.95 -3.52
CA ALA A 286 -60.52 0.55 -4.90
C ALA A 286 -59.11 -0.02 -5.00
N SER A 287 -59.02 -1.24 -5.45
CA SER A 287 -57.81 -2.04 -5.69
C SER A 287 -57.04 -1.56 -6.94
N PRO A 288 -55.74 -1.86 -7.07
CA PRO A 288 -54.92 -1.48 -8.22
C PRO A 288 -55.12 -2.40 -9.41
N PRO A 289 -54.89 -1.93 -10.64
CA PRO A 289 -54.99 -2.78 -11.84
C PRO A 289 -53.68 -3.56 -12.10
N SER A 290 -53.91 -4.77 -12.54
CA SER A 290 -52.99 -5.84 -12.92
C SER A 290 -52.17 -5.53 -14.18
N LEU A 291 -50.94 -6.06 -14.22
CA LEU A 291 -50.06 -6.20 -15.36
C LEU A 291 -50.60 -7.21 -16.38
N PRO A 292 -50.32 -7.04 -17.68
CA PRO A 292 -50.46 -8.11 -18.65
C PRO A 292 -49.14 -8.85 -18.93
N PRO A 293 -49.20 -10.09 -19.48
CA PRO A 293 -48.16 -11.08 -19.39
C PRO A 293 -47.19 -11.15 -20.57
N ALA A 294 -46.14 -11.90 -20.29
CA ALA A 294 -45.03 -12.39 -21.07
C ALA A 294 -45.30 -12.71 -22.58
N LEU A 295 -44.21 -12.55 -23.35
CA LEU A 295 -43.94 -13.37 -24.52
C LEU A 295 -42.51 -13.94 -24.41
N SER A 296 -42.50 -15.25 -24.30
CA SER A 296 -41.36 -16.15 -24.40
C SER A 296 -41.04 -16.44 -25.88
N SER A 297 -39.84 -16.98 -26.08
CA SER A 297 -39.28 -17.76 -27.21
C SER A 297 -38.34 -16.97 -28.11
N LEU A 298 -37.14 -17.47 -28.38
CA LEU A 298 -36.59 -18.67 -29.00
C LEU A 298 -35.05 -18.65 -28.80
N SER A 299 -34.46 -19.67 -28.25
CA SER A 299 -33.83 -20.81 -28.92
C SER A 299 -32.51 -20.55 -29.63
N SER A 300 -31.46 -21.12 -29.05
CA SER A 300 -30.53 -22.10 -29.61
C SER A 300 -29.52 -21.70 -30.67
N LEU A 301 -28.32 -22.10 -30.41
CA LEU A 301 -27.27 -22.76 -31.23
C LEU A 301 -25.91 -22.31 -30.73
N SER A 302 -24.92 -23.00 -30.42
CA SER A 302 -24.40 -24.34 -30.61
C SER A 302 -22.95 -24.26 -30.13
N SER A 303 -22.58 -25.16 -29.28
CA SER A 303 -21.15 -25.49 -29.07
C SER A 303 -20.61 -26.26 -30.26
N PRO A 304 -19.32 -26.29 -30.49
CA PRO A 304 -18.66 -27.56 -30.75
C PRO A 304 -17.51 -27.84 -29.79
N ALA A 305 -17.47 -29.09 -29.34
CA ALA A 305 -16.37 -29.78 -28.69
C ALA A 305 -15.58 -30.55 -29.76
N PRO A 306 -14.67 -31.48 -29.40
CA PRO A 306 -13.21 -31.31 -29.51
C PRO A 306 -12.60 -32.30 -30.50
N LEU A 307 -11.35 -32.10 -30.88
CA LEU A 307 -10.54 -33.09 -31.63
C LEU A 307 -9.16 -33.21 -30.95
N VAL A 308 -8.89 -34.27 -30.27
CA VAL A 308 -8.34 -35.61 -30.56
C VAL A 308 -6.87 -35.61 -31.09
N ARG A 309 -6.00 -36.05 -30.20
CA ARG A 309 -4.82 -36.95 -30.32
C ARG A 309 -3.87 -36.87 -31.52
N GLY A 310 -2.59 -36.73 -31.17
CA GLY A 310 -1.45 -37.27 -31.96
C GLY A 310 -0.30 -37.63 -31.06
N ARG A 311 -0.03 -38.93 -30.95
CA ARG A 311 1.14 -39.56 -30.29
C ARG A 311 2.38 -39.39 -31.16
N GLY A 312 3.55 -39.36 -30.49
CA GLY A 312 4.85 -39.63 -31.13
C GLY A 312 5.96 -39.58 -30.09
N ALA A 313 6.39 -40.77 -29.73
CA ALA A 313 7.58 -41.05 -28.91
C ALA A 313 8.85 -40.75 -29.71
N ASP A 314 9.93 -40.34 -29.06
CA ASP A 314 11.11 -41.24 -29.02
C ASP A 314 12.16 -40.77 -27.99
N ARG A 315 12.87 -41.78 -27.51
CA ARG A 315 13.91 -41.84 -26.50
C ARG A 315 15.24 -41.29 -27.02
N SER A 316 16.07 -40.72 -26.15
CA SER A 316 17.43 -41.20 -25.95
C SER A 316 18.06 -40.63 -24.70
N ALA A 317 18.55 -41.55 -23.90
CA ALA A 317 19.36 -41.35 -22.71
C ALA A 317 20.82 -41.17 -23.13
N VAL A 318 21.58 -40.34 -22.40
CA VAL A 318 23.04 -40.55 -22.20
C VAL A 318 23.48 -39.91 -20.90
N GLU A 319 23.83 -40.74 -19.95
CA GLU A 319 24.95 -40.87 -19.02
C GLU A 319 25.51 -39.67 -18.26
N ARG A 320 25.55 -39.92 -16.95
CA ARG A 320 26.46 -39.33 -15.95
C ARG A 320 27.90 -39.90 -16.13
N PRO A 321 28.92 -39.19 -15.60
CA PRO A 321 29.75 -39.87 -14.62
C PRO A 321 29.99 -39.10 -13.32
N ALA A 322 30.44 -39.89 -12.36
CA ALA A 322 30.53 -39.70 -10.93
C ALA A 322 31.83 -39.04 -10.43
N ALA A 323 31.72 -38.43 -9.25
CA ALA A 323 32.56 -38.44 -8.04
C ALA A 323 34.10 -38.30 -8.12
N ALA A 324 34.63 -37.37 -7.27
CA ALA A 324 35.83 -37.55 -6.46
C ALA A 324 35.81 -36.58 -5.26
N ALA A 325 35.72 -37.06 -4.11
CA ALA A 325 36.55 -37.25 -2.93
C ALA A 325 37.16 -35.99 -2.27
N ARG A 326 36.88 -35.92 -0.95
CA ARG A 326 37.44 -35.06 0.12
C ARG A 326 38.95 -35.22 0.31
N PRO A 327 39.62 -34.29 1.11
CA PRO A 327 39.91 -34.66 2.48
C PRO A 327 39.64 -33.57 3.54
N ALA A 328 39.53 -34.06 4.77
CA ALA A 328 39.28 -33.37 6.05
C ALA A 328 40.59 -32.98 6.78
N ALA A 329 40.51 -32.01 7.67
CA ALA A 329 41.17 -31.81 8.97
C ALA A 329 41.11 -30.30 9.33
N ALA A 330 41.00 -29.80 10.54
CA ALA A 330 40.96 -30.25 11.92
C ALA A 330 40.38 -29.10 12.77
N ARG A 331 39.75 -29.44 13.88
CA ARG A 331 39.33 -28.51 14.99
C ARG A 331 40.56 -28.15 15.84
N PRO A 332 40.49 -27.05 16.64
CA PRO A 332 40.09 -27.26 18.04
C PRO A 332 39.04 -26.26 18.58
N ALA A 333 38.47 -26.71 19.66
CA ALA A 333 37.41 -26.12 20.48
C ALA A 333 37.87 -24.92 21.29
N ASP A 334 36.90 -23.97 21.54
CA ASP A 334 36.85 -23.33 22.82
C ASP A 334 35.37 -23.03 23.20
N THR A 335 35.06 -23.44 24.41
CA THR A 335 33.77 -23.43 25.07
C THR A 335 33.43 -22.05 25.62
N ALA A 336 32.29 -21.49 25.20
CA ALA A 336 31.58 -20.47 25.99
C ALA A 336 30.08 -20.82 25.99
N ALA A 337 29.50 -20.80 27.20
CA ALA A 337 28.15 -21.21 27.54
C ALA A 337 27.07 -20.45 26.76
N PRO A 338 25.92 -21.07 26.45
CA PRO A 338 24.87 -20.40 25.70
C PRO A 338 24.05 -19.48 26.59
N THR A 339 23.96 -18.22 26.18
CA THR A 339 22.91 -17.28 26.60
C THR A 339 21.55 -17.75 26.06
N PRO A 340 20.45 -17.63 26.82
CA PRO A 340 19.14 -18.08 26.36
C PRO A 340 18.67 -17.23 25.16
N PRO A 341 18.01 -17.86 24.17
CA PRO A 341 17.53 -17.15 22.98
C PRO A 341 16.40 -16.18 23.34
N PRO A 342 16.33 -15.00 22.71
CA PRO A 342 15.19 -14.09 22.84
C PRO A 342 13.94 -14.70 22.22
N ALA A 343 12.77 -14.37 22.75
CA ALA A 343 11.45 -14.86 22.36
C ALA A 343 11.26 -14.87 20.82
N ILE A 344 11.32 -16.03 20.23
CA ILE A 344 11.37 -16.26 18.77
C ILE A 344 10.03 -15.91 18.10
N GLY A 345 8.90 -15.94 18.84
CA GLY A 345 7.56 -15.79 18.26
C GLY A 345 7.20 -14.39 17.76
N ALA A 346 7.57 -13.33 18.50
CA ALA A 346 7.24 -11.94 18.12
C ALA A 346 8.06 -11.44 16.90
N ASN A 347 9.22 -12.03 16.67
CA ASN A 347 10.10 -11.65 15.57
C ASN A 347 9.65 -12.26 14.22
N LEU A 348 9.01 -13.45 14.22
CA LEU A 348 8.56 -14.13 13.00
C LEU A 348 7.44 -13.38 12.27
N LEU A 349 6.49 -12.78 12.99
CA LEU A 349 5.41 -12.01 12.36
C LEU A 349 5.87 -10.67 11.84
N ALA A 350 6.74 -9.97 12.57
CA ALA A 350 7.35 -8.73 12.08
C ALA A 350 8.18 -8.98 10.83
N GLU A 351 8.93 -10.09 10.80
CA GLU A 351 9.70 -10.49 9.63
C GLU A 351 8.80 -10.96 8.48
N ALA A 352 7.68 -11.65 8.76
CA ALA A 352 6.71 -12.03 7.75
C ALA A 352 6.07 -10.79 7.08
N ARG A 353 5.71 -9.78 7.85
CA ARG A 353 5.23 -8.50 7.31
C ARG A 353 6.29 -7.85 6.42
N ARG A 354 7.53 -7.75 6.91
CA ARG A 354 8.64 -7.19 6.15
C ARG A 354 8.87 -7.94 4.82
N LEU A 355 8.85 -9.26 4.85
CA LEU A 355 9.03 -10.09 3.65
C LEU A 355 7.84 -9.96 2.69
N ALA A 356 6.62 -9.81 3.20
CA ALA A 356 5.44 -9.52 2.40
C ALA A 356 5.57 -8.17 1.68
N ASP A 357 6.05 -7.14 2.39
CA ASP A 357 6.31 -5.81 1.83
C ASP A 357 7.44 -5.85 0.78
N LEU A 358 8.41 -6.74 0.94
CA LEU A 358 9.49 -6.99 -0.02
C LEU A 358 9.04 -7.83 -1.23
N GLY A 359 7.81 -8.34 -1.22
CA GLY A 359 7.30 -9.22 -2.27
C GLY A 359 7.81 -10.67 -2.19
N ASP A 360 8.56 -11.04 -1.13
CA ASP A 360 8.95 -12.43 -0.90
C ASP A 360 7.80 -13.19 -0.20
N ILE A 361 6.76 -13.46 -0.98
CA ILE A 361 5.53 -14.10 -0.53
C ILE A 361 5.79 -15.48 0.09
N LYS A 362 6.72 -16.25 -0.50
CA LYS A 362 7.01 -17.61 -0.01
C LYS A 362 7.70 -17.61 1.34
N ALA A 363 8.66 -16.73 1.55
CA ALA A 363 9.34 -16.60 2.84
C ALA A 363 8.40 -16.02 3.91
N ALA A 364 7.56 -15.03 3.56
CA ALA A 364 6.53 -14.47 4.44
C ALA A 364 5.51 -15.54 4.87
N GLU A 365 5.01 -16.33 3.93
CA GLU A 365 4.07 -17.43 4.20
C GLU A 365 4.69 -18.50 5.11
N LYS A 366 5.95 -18.85 4.87
CA LYS A 366 6.69 -19.79 5.72
C LYS A 366 6.79 -19.27 7.16
N ASN A 367 7.19 -18.01 7.35
CA ASN A 367 7.32 -17.42 8.69
C ASN A 367 5.96 -17.35 9.42
N CYS A 368 4.86 -17.05 8.72
CA CYS A 368 3.52 -17.12 9.31
C CYS A 368 3.14 -18.54 9.73
N ARG A 369 3.44 -19.55 8.92
CA ARG A 369 3.17 -20.97 9.26
C ARG A 369 4.04 -21.45 10.41
N ASP A 370 5.32 -21.11 10.44
CA ASP A 370 6.23 -21.43 11.53
C ASP A 370 5.77 -20.77 12.87
N HIS A 371 5.24 -19.55 12.79
CA HIS A 371 4.61 -18.90 13.94
C HIS A 371 3.33 -19.63 14.39
N LEU A 372 2.45 -19.99 13.46
CA LEU A 372 1.19 -20.70 13.76
C LEU A 372 1.43 -22.10 14.32
N ALA A 373 2.55 -22.73 14.00
CA ALA A 373 2.91 -24.03 14.60
C ALA A 373 3.15 -23.92 16.12
N GLN A 374 3.57 -22.73 16.60
CA GLN A 374 3.83 -22.43 18.00
C GLN A 374 2.64 -21.71 18.67
N HIS A 375 1.89 -20.91 17.88
CA HIS A 375 0.81 -20.04 18.32
C HIS A 375 -0.42 -20.17 17.40
N PRO A 376 -1.16 -21.30 17.43
CA PRO A 376 -2.28 -21.60 16.53
C PRO A 376 -3.46 -20.62 16.67
N GLU A 377 -3.52 -19.87 17.77
CA GLU A 377 -4.52 -18.83 18.05
C GLU A 377 -4.13 -17.43 17.60
N SER A 378 -3.01 -17.26 16.90
CA SER A 378 -2.53 -15.96 16.44
C SER A 378 -3.42 -15.40 15.34
N ALA A 379 -4.36 -14.52 15.68
CA ALA A 379 -5.20 -13.79 14.71
C ALA A 379 -4.37 -13.01 13.70
N GLU A 380 -3.28 -12.41 14.17
CA GLU A 380 -2.34 -11.64 13.35
C GLU A 380 -1.68 -12.47 12.26
N ALA A 381 -1.26 -13.70 12.55
CA ALA A 381 -0.67 -14.61 11.55
C ALA A 381 -1.69 -14.98 10.46
N TYR A 382 -2.95 -15.23 10.85
CA TYR A 382 -4.02 -15.47 9.87
C TYR A 382 -4.33 -14.23 9.05
N PHE A 383 -4.27 -13.06 9.64
CA PHE A 383 -4.44 -11.81 8.90
C PHE A 383 -3.38 -11.65 7.81
N ILE A 384 -2.10 -11.83 8.14
CA ILE A 384 -0.98 -11.76 7.17
C ILE A 384 -1.14 -12.82 6.08
N LEU A 385 -1.49 -14.07 6.42
CA LEU A 385 -1.75 -15.12 5.43
C LEU A 385 -2.89 -14.75 4.47
N GLY A 386 -3.93 -14.08 4.97
CA GLY A 386 -5.00 -13.54 4.13
C GLY A 386 -4.46 -12.54 3.11
N LEU A 387 -3.65 -11.59 3.55
CA LEU A 387 -3.01 -10.59 2.67
C LEU A 387 -2.13 -11.25 1.60
N LEU A 388 -1.29 -12.23 1.98
CA LEU A 388 -0.42 -12.95 1.05
C LEU A 388 -1.22 -13.73 -0.02
N ASN A 389 -2.38 -14.28 0.35
CA ASN A 389 -3.24 -14.98 -0.58
C ASN A 389 -4.03 -14.03 -1.50
N GLU A 390 -4.41 -12.86 -1.01
CA GLU A 390 -4.97 -11.80 -1.85
C GLU A 390 -3.96 -11.34 -2.90
N LEU A 391 -2.72 -11.06 -2.52
CA LEU A 391 -1.62 -10.69 -3.42
C LEU A 391 -1.33 -11.75 -4.49
N THR A 392 -1.54 -13.03 -4.18
CA THR A 392 -1.34 -14.14 -5.13
C THR A 392 -2.61 -14.51 -5.89
N SER A 393 -3.62 -13.63 -5.93
CA SER A 393 -4.88 -13.81 -6.65
C SER A 393 -5.65 -15.08 -6.22
N LYS A 394 -5.62 -15.39 -4.93
CA LYS A 394 -6.35 -16.50 -4.30
C LYS A 394 -7.43 -15.97 -3.34
N PRO A 395 -8.45 -15.24 -3.83
CA PRO A 395 -9.39 -14.50 -2.98
C PRO A 395 -10.19 -15.39 -2.02
N LYS A 396 -10.52 -16.63 -2.41
CA LYS A 396 -11.21 -17.57 -1.52
C LYS A 396 -10.36 -17.97 -0.31
N MET A 397 -9.06 -18.22 -0.51
CA MET A 397 -8.15 -18.54 0.58
C MET A 397 -7.90 -17.31 1.48
N ALA A 398 -7.80 -16.12 0.89
CA ALA A 398 -7.70 -14.88 1.66
C ALA A 398 -8.93 -14.70 2.55
N GLU A 399 -10.12 -14.90 2.01
CA GLU A 399 -11.39 -14.85 2.75
C GLU A 399 -11.41 -15.80 3.94
N ASP A 400 -11.00 -17.06 3.74
CA ASP A 400 -10.97 -18.09 4.79
C ASP A 400 -10.00 -17.70 5.92
N TYR A 401 -8.83 -17.19 5.58
CA TYR A 401 -7.86 -16.72 6.57
C TYR A 401 -8.37 -15.51 7.35
N TRP A 402 -8.98 -14.50 6.68
CA TRP A 402 -9.56 -13.34 7.38
C TRP A 402 -10.79 -13.70 8.20
N LYS A 403 -11.63 -14.65 7.76
CA LYS A 403 -12.70 -15.22 8.59
C LYS A 403 -12.15 -15.90 9.85
N ARG A 404 -11.04 -16.63 9.71
CA ARG A 404 -10.36 -17.23 10.86
C ARG A 404 -9.79 -16.16 11.79
N CYS A 405 -9.20 -15.11 11.25
CA CYS A 405 -8.71 -13.97 12.02
C CYS A 405 -9.82 -13.34 12.86
N ILE A 406 -10.97 -12.97 12.27
CA ILE A 406 -12.09 -12.37 13.01
C ILE A 406 -12.85 -13.34 13.92
N TYR A 407 -12.67 -14.63 13.73
CA TYR A 407 -13.16 -15.65 14.67
C TYR A 407 -12.32 -15.64 15.96
N LEU A 408 -11.00 -15.56 15.83
CA LEU A 408 -10.07 -15.52 16.97
C LEU A 408 -10.06 -14.15 17.65
N GLN A 409 -10.12 -13.08 16.87
CA GLN A 409 -10.16 -11.70 17.34
C GLN A 409 -11.32 -10.95 16.67
N PRO A 410 -12.52 -10.96 17.29
CA PRO A 410 -13.73 -10.39 16.69
C PRO A 410 -13.68 -8.89 16.41
N ASP A 411 -12.77 -8.17 17.01
CA ASP A 411 -12.53 -6.74 16.87
C ASP A 411 -11.31 -6.38 16.00
N HIS A 412 -10.79 -7.35 15.25
CA HIS A 412 -9.71 -7.12 14.29
C HIS A 412 -10.22 -6.27 13.12
N TYR A 413 -9.99 -4.96 13.25
CA TYR A 413 -10.55 -3.95 12.36
C TYR A 413 -10.13 -4.16 10.90
N GLU A 414 -8.83 -4.40 10.67
CA GLU A 414 -8.25 -4.54 9.34
C GLU A 414 -8.83 -5.74 8.58
N ALA A 415 -8.98 -6.88 9.25
CA ALA A 415 -9.57 -8.09 8.65
C ALA A 415 -11.03 -7.86 8.25
N LEU A 416 -11.80 -7.10 9.05
CA LEU A 416 -13.18 -6.72 8.70
C LEU A 416 -13.23 -5.80 7.47
N CYS A 417 -12.27 -4.88 7.33
CA CYS A 417 -12.18 -4.01 6.16
C CYS A 417 -11.88 -4.82 4.89
N HIS A 418 -10.91 -5.74 4.92
CA HIS A 418 -10.59 -6.58 3.77
C HIS A 418 -11.75 -7.51 3.39
N LEU A 419 -12.42 -8.12 4.37
CA LEU A 419 -13.63 -8.92 4.11
C LEU A 419 -14.76 -8.08 3.49
N ALA A 420 -14.93 -6.83 3.92
CA ALA A 420 -15.93 -5.94 3.35
C ALA A 420 -15.62 -5.59 1.88
N LEU A 421 -14.35 -5.31 1.57
CA LEU A 421 -13.90 -5.05 0.20
C LEU A 421 -14.10 -6.28 -0.71
N LEU A 422 -13.77 -7.47 -0.18
CA LEU A 422 -13.95 -8.71 -0.92
C LEU A 422 -15.45 -9.03 -1.18
N ALA A 423 -16.32 -8.77 -0.19
CA ALA A 423 -17.76 -8.90 -0.35
C ALA A 423 -18.31 -7.94 -1.43
N GLU A 424 -17.80 -6.71 -1.49
CA GLU A 424 -18.14 -5.76 -2.57
C GLU A 424 -17.68 -6.27 -3.94
N ALA A 425 -16.45 -6.76 -4.04
CA ALA A 425 -15.92 -7.34 -5.28
C ALA A 425 -16.74 -8.55 -5.76
N ASN A 426 -17.34 -9.31 -4.83
CA ASN A 426 -18.22 -10.44 -5.11
C ASN A 426 -19.69 -10.05 -5.31
N ASN A 427 -20.01 -8.74 -5.38
CA ASN A 427 -21.38 -8.20 -5.48
C ASN A 427 -22.30 -8.56 -4.29
N ASP A 428 -21.76 -8.92 -3.13
CA ASP A 428 -22.51 -9.10 -1.88
C ASP A 428 -22.62 -7.77 -1.13
N ALA A 429 -23.50 -6.90 -1.61
CA ALA A 429 -23.72 -5.58 -1.00
C ALA A 429 -24.22 -5.67 0.46
N SER A 430 -24.98 -6.71 0.81
CA SER A 430 -25.52 -6.88 2.15
C SER A 430 -24.45 -7.31 3.14
N GLY A 431 -23.60 -8.29 2.77
CA GLY A 431 -22.46 -8.73 3.55
C GLY A 431 -21.43 -7.61 3.74
N ALA A 432 -21.13 -6.87 2.68
CA ALA A 432 -20.25 -5.72 2.73
C ALA A 432 -20.75 -4.64 3.69
N ALA A 433 -22.04 -4.27 3.62
CA ALA A 433 -22.63 -3.28 4.53
C ALA A 433 -22.60 -3.73 6.00
N ALA A 434 -22.86 -5.00 6.28
CA ALA A 434 -22.81 -5.56 7.63
C ALA A 434 -21.38 -5.53 8.20
N LEU A 435 -20.36 -5.90 7.41
CA LEU A 435 -18.94 -5.88 7.78
C LEU A 435 -18.46 -4.44 8.01
N LYS A 436 -18.81 -3.50 7.14
CA LYS A 436 -18.51 -2.07 7.29
C LYS A 436 -19.13 -1.48 8.56
N ALA A 437 -20.40 -1.80 8.84
CA ALA A 437 -21.08 -1.35 10.06
C ALA A 437 -20.41 -1.92 11.32
N ARG A 438 -19.93 -3.16 11.27
CA ARG A 438 -19.17 -3.77 12.38
C ARG A 438 -17.82 -3.09 12.57
N ALA A 439 -17.06 -2.87 11.51
CA ALA A 439 -15.79 -2.14 11.52
C ALA A 439 -15.96 -0.71 12.10
N ALA A 440 -16.99 0.01 11.66
CA ALA A 440 -17.30 1.35 12.16
C ALA A 440 -17.61 1.39 13.67
N ARG A 441 -18.30 0.36 14.22
CA ARG A 441 -18.56 0.26 15.66
C ARG A 441 -17.26 0.01 16.45
N ILE A 442 -16.38 -0.82 15.95
CA ILE A 442 -15.08 -1.10 16.58
C ILE A 442 -14.24 0.16 16.60
N TYR A 443 -14.16 0.84 15.46
CA TYR A 443 -13.45 2.10 15.32
C TYR A 443 -13.92 3.16 16.35
N LYS A 444 -15.24 3.35 16.51
CA LYS A 444 -15.79 4.28 17.50
C LYS A 444 -15.40 3.92 18.93
N ARG A 445 -15.33 2.63 19.27
CA ARG A 445 -14.88 2.19 20.61
C ARG A 445 -13.41 2.48 20.85
N GLN A 446 -12.56 2.26 19.85
CA GLN A 446 -11.12 2.51 19.95
C GLN A 446 -10.77 4.01 20.02
N GLN A 447 -11.68 4.90 19.58
CA GLN A 447 -11.52 6.34 19.74
C GLN A 447 -12.03 6.86 21.10
N ALA A 448 -12.89 6.11 21.78
CA ALA A 448 -13.48 6.50 23.06
C ALA A 448 -12.71 5.96 24.27
N SER A 449 -11.71 5.10 24.06
CA SER A 449 -10.77 4.54 25.05
C SER A 449 -9.38 5.19 24.89
#